data_78ca7c2b055f44694b8020c71e1c424f
#
_entry.id   78ca7c2b055f44694b8020c71e1c424f
#
_cell.length_a   1.000
_cell.length_b   1.000
_cell.length_c   1.000
_cell.angle_alpha   90.00
_cell.angle_beta   90.00
_cell.angle_gamma   90.00
#
_symmetry.space_group_name_H-M   'P 1'
#
loop_
_entity.id
_entity.type
_entity.pdbx_description
1 polymer ?
#
loop_
_entity_poly.entity_id
_entity_poly.type
_entity_poly.pdbx_seq_one_letter_code
_entity_poly.pdbx_strand_id
1 'polypeptide(L)'
;MKLFITTSGIGSRLGDLTKFTNKSMIKIGKKPVISYIIDEYPKDIEIVVSLGYYGDHVKQYLELAYPDRNITFVEVDNYAGPGSSQVYSQLCAEQYLQEPFIYHDCDTMIDNLQAQIPMNFDHNFIVGYETNAELYDAFDFDATQNNKVIKTYMKPDSLEGMAAYVGIVGVYDYETFWKNLNKAYREITYTAPHDFMVYHKYQMFANNLRAYIVDNWTDTGNVASVKEARKKCKDSFQILDKIDQGIFMIGNQVIKFFAKDGVVDNLMYHYKYIADFCGPIKQHTKNFIVYDYIDGEDAIKGMNPERFNKMLKYFHENYLWNKVNCIDTEYFNVCKDRFYIDKTLDRINHFKSYYNITEDKDIYVNDVLIPKEYTIENMLQEFRQFDEYKNTVPTNWHGDFVLDNMLVKDGEFILLDWREKFDDIIPFGDRNYDFAKMNHNLTFNFSSACRELFNISEKDDHIYVSILADNYVLACRETLKDFVETYYDVSYPYINFITGLCWVNMSPLHMLNPVCKLLFYMGKLTMYQSLLAMKA
;
A
#
# COMPACT_ATOMS: atom_id res chain seq x y z
N MET A 1 -17.53 28.57 -11.71
CA MET A 1 -16.25 27.98 -12.22
C MET A 1 -16.02 26.65 -11.58
N LYS A 2 -15.59 25.64 -12.32
CA LYS A 2 -15.41 24.26 -11.87
C LYS A 2 -13.97 23.79 -12.06
N LEU A 3 -13.57 22.77 -11.31
CA LEU A 3 -12.34 22.01 -11.50
C LEU A 3 -12.71 20.67 -12.16
N PHE A 4 -12.04 20.30 -13.25
CA PHE A 4 -12.21 19.02 -13.89
C PHE A 4 -10.94 18.18 -13.80
N ILE A 5 -11.03 16.98 -13.21
CA ILE A 5 -9.90 16.05 -13.04
C ILE A 5 -10.23 14.75 -13.78
N THR A 6 -9.34 14.32 -14.70
CA THR A 6 -9.52 13.07 -15.45
C THR A 6 -8.79 11.90 -14.76
N THR A 7 -9.55 10.94 -14.22
CA THR A 7 -8.97 9.75 -13.57
C THR A 7 -9.31 8.43 -14.27
N SER A 8 -9.95 8.48 -15.43
CA SER A 8 -10.48 7.28 -16.10
C SER A 8 -9.45 6.34 -16.71
N GLY A 9 -8.24 6.82 -17.02
CA GLY A 9 -7.21 6.09 -17.75
C GLY A 9 -6.55 4.93 -16.97
N ILE A 10 -6.07 3.90 -17.70
CA ILE A 10 -5.43 2.68 -17.14
C ILE A 10 -4.07 2.99 -16.49
N GLY A 11 -3.34 4.02 -16.93
CA GLY A 11 -2.01 4.33 -16.41
C GLY A 11 -0.94 3.31 -16.82
N SER A 12 -0.97 2.81 -18.04
CA SER A 12 -0.09 1.72 -18.53
C SER A 12 1.41 1.96 -18.34
N ARG A 13 1.88 3.23 -18.35
CA ARG A 13 3.28 3.60 -18.11
C ARG A 13 3.74 3.37 -16.65
N LEU A 14 2.82 3.08 -15.75
CA LEU A 14 3.07 2.87 -14.32
C LEU A 14 3.21 1.40 -13.95
N GLY A 15 2.94 0.48 -14.88
CA GLY A 15 3.14 -0.97 -14.70
C GLY A 15 2.43 -1.51 -13.46
N ASP A 16 3.20 -2.16 -12.60
CA ASP A 16 2.66 -2.79 -11.39
C ASP A 16 2.04 -1.82 -10.38
N LEU A 17 2.38 -0.53 -10.41
CA LEU A 17 1.82 0.47 -9.51
C LEU A 17 0.32 0.70 -9.72
N THR A 18 -0.21 0.40 -10.91
CA THR A 18 -1.63 0.52 -11.23
C THR A 18 -2.35 -0.82 -11.37
N LYS A 19 -1.69 -1.93 -11.01
CA LYS A 19 -2.26 -3.28 -11.15
C LYS A 19 -3.55 -3.46 -10.34
N PHE A 20 -3.65 -2.83 -9.18
CA PHE A 20 -4.76 -2.98 -8.24
C PHE A 20 -5.40 -1.65 -7.82
N THR A 21 -4.99 -0.54 -8.41
CA THR A 21 -5.53 0.78 -8.08
C THR A 21 -5.45 1.74 -9.26
N ASN A 22 -6.17 2.85 -9.18
CA ASN A 22 -6.11 3.93 -10.16
C ASN A 22 -4.79 4.72 -10.04
N LYS A 23 -4.29 5.29 -11.15
CA LYS A 23 -3.06 6.10 -11.15
C LYS A 23 -3.14 7.30 -10.19
N SER A 24 -4.30 7.93 -10.06
CA SER A 24 -4.54 9.06 -9.17
C SER A 24 -4.47 8.69 -7.67
N MET A 25 -4.60 7.40 -7.36
CA MET A 25 -4.53 6.84 -6.01
C MET A 25 -3.11 6.40 -5.61
N ILE A 26 -2.11 6.54 -6.48
CA ILE A 26 -0.71 6.24 -6.14
C ILE A 26 -0.28 7.12 -4.98
N LYS A 27 0.25 6.47 -3.93
CA LYS A 27 0.70 7.14 -2.71
C LYS A 27 2.06 7.83 -2.91
N ILE A 28 2.09 9.12 -2.58
CA ILE A 28 3.31 9.92 -2.43
C ILE A 28 3.33 10.41 -0.97
N GLY A 29 4.33 10.00 -0.20
CA GLY A 29 4.35 10.30 1.24
C GLY A 29 3.14 9.76 1.98
N LYS A 30 2.30 10.64 2.49
CA LYS A 30 1.12 10.29 3.32
C LYS A 30 -0.21 10.26 2.56
N LYS A 31 -0.26 10.82 1.34
CA LYS A 31 -1.50 11.04 0.58
C LYS A 31 -1.41 10.40 -0.82
N PRO A 32 -2.53 10.08 -1.46
CA PRO A 32 -2.54 9.78 -2.88
C PRO A 32 -2.41 11.06 -3.71
N VAL A 33 -1.94 10.95 -4.95
CA VAL A 33 -1.72 12.08 -5.86
C VAL A 33 -2.95 12.99 -5.95
N ILE A 34 -4.14 12.43 -6.10
CA ILE A 34 -5.39 13.21 -6.24
C ILE A 34 -5.64 14.13 -5.04
N SER A 35 -5.18 13.77 -3.85
CA SER A 35 -5.33 14.64 -2.67
C SER A 35 -4.42 15.85 -2.72
N TYR A 36 -3.19 15.71 -3.21
CA TYR A 36 -2.31 16.86 -3.44
C TYR A 36 -2.93 17.84 -4.43
N ILE A 37 -3.59 17.32 -5.47
CA ILE A 37 -4.29 18.15 -6.46
C ILE A 37 -5.46 18.90 -5.81
N ILE A 38 -6.38 18.19 -5.17
CA ILE A 38 -7.61 18.77 -4.61
C ILE A 38 -7.30 19.81 -3.50
N ASP A 39 -6.28 19.55 -2.69
CA ASP A 39 -5.88 20.44 -1.59
C ASP A 39 -5.35 21.80 -2.11
N GLU A 40 -4.88 21.89 -3.35
CA GLU A 40 -4.39 23.12 -3.99
C GLU A 40 -5.51 24.01 -4.57
N TYR A 41 -6.77 23.58 -4.50
CA TYR A 41 -7.90 24.38 -5.00
C TYR A 41 -8.80 24.90 -3.88
N PRO A 42 -9.46 26.08 -4.08
CA PRO A 42 -10.39 26.63 -3.12
C PRO A 42 -11.42 25.61 -2.66
N LYS A 43 -11.80 25.66 -1.37
CA LYS A 43 -12.72 24.66 -0.78
C LYS A 43 -14.12 24.69 -1.39
N ASP A 44 -14.54 25.81 -1.90
CA ASP A 44 -15.87 26.09 -2.48
C ASP A 44 -15.96 25.81 -3.99
N ILE A 45 -14.82 25.46 -4.64
CA ILE A 45 -14.85 25.09 -6.06
C ILE A 45 -15.60 23.76 -6.24
N GLU A 46 -16.51 23.72 -7.19
CA GLU A 46 -17.16 22.48 -7.63
C GLU A 46 -16.17 21.63 -8.43
N ILE A 47 -16.09 20.34 -8.11
CA ILE A 47 -15.14 19.42 -8.73
C ILE A 47 -15.92 18.41 -9.57
N VAL A 48 -15.48 18.21 -10.82
CA VAL A 48 -15.95 17.14 -11.69
C VAL A 48 -14.82 16.13 -11.86
N VAL A 49 -15.08 14.86 -11.61
CA VAL A 49 -14.08 13.79 -11.70
C VAL A 49 -14.57 12.71 -12.67
N SER A 50 -13.81 12.46 -13.72
CA SER A 50 -14.13 11.35 -14.63
C SER A 50 -13.60 10.02 -14.07
N LEU A 51 -14.45 9.01 -14.01
CA LEU A 51 -14.17 7.67 -13.48
C LEU A 51 -14.08 6.64 -14.61
N GLY A 52 -13.18 5.69 -14.49
CA GLY A 52 -13.01 4.58 -15.43
C GLY A 52 -12.26 3.42 -14.76
N TYR A 53 -11.01 3.21 -15.10
CA TYR A 53 -10.19 2.14 -14.53
C TYR A 53 -10.07 2.30 -13.01
N TYR A 54 -10.58 1.32 -12.25
CA TYR A 54 -10.74 1.40 -10.79
C TYR A 54 -11.45 2.69 -10.32
N GLY A 55 -12.43 3.18 -11.09
CA GLY A 55 -13.19 4.39 -10.77
C GLY A 55 -13.88 4.30 -9.41
N ASP A 56 -14.43 3.14 -9.05
CA ASP A 56 -15.05 2.91 -7.74
C ASP A 56 -14.10 3.18 -6.56
N HIS A 57 -12.81 2.85 -6.69
CA HIS A 57 -11.83 3.13 -5.64
C HIS A 57 -11.62 4.64 -5.48
N VAL A 58 -11.54 5.38 -6.60
CA VAL A 58 -11.40 6.84 -6.59
C VAL A 58 -12.63 7.48 -5.95
N LYS A 59 -13.83 7.05 -6.36
CA LYS A 59 -15.10 7.56 -5.83
C LYS A 59 -15.20 7.35 -4.31
N GLN A 60 -15.07 6.10 -3.85
CA GLN A 60 -15.12 5.77 -2.42
C GLN A 60 -14.09 6.59 -1.62
N TYR A 61 -12.85 6.69 -2.14
CA TYR A 61 -11.82 7.47 -1.48
C TYR A 61 -12.20 8.96 -1.34
N LEU A 62 -12.66 9.58 -2.43
CA LEU A 62 -12.99 11.00 -2.42
C LEU A 62 -14.20 11.32 -1.52
N GLU A 63 -15.21 10.47 -1.50
CA GLU A 63 -16.35 10.58 -0.59
C GLU A 63 -15.93 10.48 0.88
N LEU A 64 -14.92 9.65 1.20
CA LEU A 64 -14.37 9.50 2.54
C LEU A 64 -13.43 10.64 2.96
N ALA A 65 -12.52 11.02 2.06
CA ALA A 65 -11.47 11.98 2.36
C ALA A 65 -11.97 13.43 2.29
N TYR A 66 -12.99 13.71 1.50
CA TYR A 66 -13.50 15.03 1.19
C TYR A 66 -15.04 15.14 1.28
N PRO A 67 -15.67 14.73 2.39
CA PRO A 67 -17.13 14.69 2.52
C PRO A 67 -17.81 16.05 2.38
N ASP A 68 -17.07 17.15 2.64
CA ASP A 68 -17.58 18.52 2.58
C ASP A 68 -17.33 19.19 1.21
N ARG A 69 -16.72 18.49 0.24
CA ARG A 69 -16.47 19.03 -1.10
C ARG A 69 -17.64 18.70 -2.02
N ASN A 70 -18.02 19.62 -2.88
CA ASN A 70 -19.00 19.36 -3.94
C ASN A 70 -18.31 18.65 -5.11
N ILE A 71 -18.48 17.34 -5.21
CA ILE A 71 -17.83 16.50 -6.23
C ILE A 71 -18.90 15.80 -7.09
N THR A 72 -18.86 16.04 -8.39
CA THR A 72 -19.66 15.33 -9.39
C THR A 72 -18.81 14.25 -10.05
N PHE A 73 -19.27 13.01 -10.02
CA PHE A 73 -18.60 11.87 -10.65
C PHE A 73 -19.22 11.57 -12.02
N VAL A 74 -18.35 11.38 -13.02
CA VAL A 74 -18.75 11.13 -14.42
C VAL A 74 -18.18 9.80 -14.86
N GLU A 75 -19.03 8.82 -15.13
CA GLU A 75 -18.60 7.52 -15.61
C GLU A 75 -18.13 7.60 -17.08
N VAL A 76 -16.97 7.00 -17.35
CA VAL A 76 -16.39 6.83 -18.68
C VAL A 76 -16.45 5.34 -19.02
N ASP A 77 -17.40 4.96 -19.85
CA ASP A 77 -17.67 3.56 -20.22
C ASP A 77 -16.56 2.96 -21.09
N ASN A 78 -15.97 3.75 -22.01
CA ASN A 78 -14.89 3.33 -22.89
C ASN A 78 -13.56 3.94 -22.48
N TYR A 79 -13.00 3.51 -21.33
CA TYR A 79 -11.67 3.95 -20.86
C TYR A 79 -10.52 3.06 -21.35
N ALA A 80 -10.80 1.96 -22.05
CA ALA A 80 -9.82 0.99 -22.53
C ALA A 80 -10.19 0.44 -23.92
N GLY A 81 -9.18 0.19 -24.76
CA GLY A 81 -9.39 -0.38 -26.09
C GLY A 81 -9.69 0.64 -27.19
N PRO A 82 -10.21 0.19 -28.34
CA PRO A 82 -10.47 1.06 -29.49
C PRO A 82 -11.46 2.17 -29.16
N GLY A 83 -11.10 3.43 -29.50
CA GLY A 83 -11.91 4.62 -29.24
C GLY A 83 -11.71 5.24 -27.86
N SER A 84 -11.02 4.56 -26.94
CA SER A 84 -10.63 5.16 -25.66
C SER A 84 -9.59 6.25 -25.86
N SER A 85 -9.75 7.38 -25.20
CA SER A 85 -8.79 8.49 -25.23
C SER A 85 -9.07 9.47 -24.10
N GLN A 86 -8.08 10.32 -23.80
CA GLN A 86 -8.27 11.44 -22.88
C GLN A 86 -9.35 12.39 -23.38
N VAL A 87 -9.41 12.64 -24.70
CA VAL A 87 -10.46 13.44 -25.34
C VAL A 87 -11.84 12.83 -25.11
N TYR A 88 -12.00 11.51 -25.23
CA TYR A 88 -13.27 10.85 -24.95
C TYR A 88 -13.70 11.02 -23.48
N SER A 89 -12.75 10.87 -22.58
CA SER A 89 -13.00 11.09 -21.13
C SER A 89 -13.44 12.52 -20.83
N GLN A 90 -12.89 13.51 -21.54
CA GLN A 90 -13.33 14.90 -21.44
C GLN A 90 -14.75 15.08 -21.99
N LEU A 91 -15.06 14.51 -23.15
CA LEU A 91 -16.41 14.62 -23.77
C LEU A 91 -17.52 14.01 -22.90
N CYS A 92 -17.22 12.93 -22.14
CA CYS A 92 -18.19 12.39 -21.18
C CYS A 92 -18.58 13.41 -20.10
N ALA A 93 -17.71 14.38 -19.80
CA ALA A 93 -17.97 15.41 -18.81
C ALA A 93 -18.59 16.70 -19.38
N GLU A 94 -18.75 16.85 -20.70
CA GLU A 94 -19.21 18.06 -21.39
C GLU A 94 -20.46 18.67 -20.75
N GLN A 95 -21.49 17.87 -20.46
CA GLN A 95 -22.76 18.36 -19.89
C GLN A 95 -22.62 18.99 -18.49
N TYR A 96 -21.59 18.65 -17.75
CA TYR A 96 -21.33 19.15 -16.39
C TYR A 96 -20.42 20.39 -16.37
N LEU A 97 -19.81 20.73 -17.51
CA LEU A 97 -18.79 21.76 -17.66
C LEU A 97 -19.23 22.83 -18.68
N GLN A 98 -20.46 23.32 -18.52
CA GLN A 98 -21.07 24.38 -19.36
C GLN A 98 -20.88 25.78 -18.77
N GLU A 99 -19.69 26.01 -18.21
CA GLU A 99 -19.20 27.28 -17.69
C GLU A 99 -17.64 27.27 -17.69
N PRO A 100 -16.96 28.39 -17.44
CA PRO A 100 -15.50 28.38 -17.32
C PRO A 100 -14.99 27.36 -16.29
N PHE A 101 -13.98 26.60 -16.65
CA PHE A 101 -13.40 25.54 -15.79
C PHE A 101 -11.89 25.42 -15.93
N ILE A 102 -11.26 24.85 -14.90
CA ILE A 102 -9.86 24.44 -14.97
C ILE A 102 -9.83 22.93 -15.20
N TYR A 103 -9.15 22.48 -16.23
CA TYR A 103 -8.77 21.11 -16.48
C TYR A 103 -7.44 20.82 -15.77
N HIS A 104 -7.33 19.68 -15.06
CA HIS A 104 -6.11 19.27 -14.38
C HIS A 104 -5.90 17.76 -14.52
N ASP A 105 -4.75 17.36 -15.07
CA ASP A 105 -4.34 15.97 -15.17
C ASP A 105 -4.09 15.37 -13.79
N CYS A 106 -4.56 14.15 -13.54
CA CYS A 106 -4.49 13.51 -12.23
C CYS A 106 -3.12 12.93 -11.84
N ASP A 107 -2.06 13.23 -12.59
CA ASP A 107 -0.67 12.85 -12.35
C ASP A 107 0.29 14.05 -12.27
N THR A 108 -0.25 15.25 -12.16
CA THR A 108 0.49 16.52 -12.01
C THR A 108 0.28 17.07 -10.59
N MET A 109 1.39 17.36 -9.89
CA MET A 109 1.37 17.99 -8.57
C MET A 109 2.16 19.29 -8.61
N ILE A 110 1.59 20.38 -8.09
CA ILE A 110 2.20 21.71 -8.01
C ILE A 110 1.87 22.29 -6.63
N ASP A 111 2.88 22.63 -5.86
CA ASP A 111 2.71 23.24 -4.56
C ASP A 111 2.36 24.74 -4.69
N ASN A 112 1.48 25.24 -3.83
CA ASN A 112 1.02 26.63 -3.82
C ASN A 112 0.42 27.10 -5.16
N LEU A 113 -0.34 26.22 -5.82
CA LEU A 113 -0.91 26.48 -7.15
C LEU A 113 -1.79 27.74 -7.18
N GLN A 114 -2.58 28.00 -6.13
CA GLN A 114 -3.43 29.20 -6.05
C GLN A 114 -2.66 30.53 -6.10
N ALA A 115 -1.38 30.53 -5.73
CA ALA A 115 -0.52 31.71 -5.83
C ALA A 115 0.11 31.87 -7.23
N GLN A 116 0.06 30.84 -8.06
CA GLN A 116 0.78 30.79 -9.33
C GLN A 116 -0.12 30.88 -10.55
N ILE A 117 -1.40 30.50 -10.44
CA ILE A 117 -2.39 30.60 -11.52
C ILE A 117 -3.66 31.28 -11.02
N PRO A 118 -4.43 31.95 -11.92
CA PRO A 118 -5.69 32.59 -11.51
C PRO A 118 -6.77 31.55 -11.21
N MET A 119 -7.38 31.64 -10.02
CA MET A 119 -8.56 30.83 -9.67
C MET A 119 -9.87 31.47 -10.19
N ASN A 120 -9.82 32.73 -10.63
CA ASN A 120 -10.89 33.39 -11.36
C ASN A 120 -10.25 34.09 -12.57
N PHE A 121 -10.72 33.81 -13.77
CA PHE A 121 -10.10 34.25 -15.03
C PHE A 121 -11.14 34.58 -16.09
N ASP A 122 -10.74 35.45 -17.02
CA ASP A 122 -11.55 35.98 -18.15
C ASP A 122 -10.95 35.66 -19.53
N HIS A 123 -10.01 34.69 -19.57
CA HIS A 123 -9.29 34.27 -20.78
C HIS A 123 -8.89 32.81 -20.67
N ASN A 124 -8.63 32.18 -21.80
CA ASN A 124 -8.03 30.83 -21.78
C ASN A 124 -6.57 30.90 -21.36
N PHE A 125 -6.12 29.90 -20.58
CA PHE A 125 -4.72 29.80 -20.21
C PHE A 125 -4.19 28.37 -20.23
N ILE A 126 -2.87 28.25 -20.35
CA ILE A 126 -2.12 26.99 -20.25
C ILE A 126 -1.01 27.16 -19.21
N VAL A 127 -0.75 26.09 -18.47
CA VAL A 127 0.31 26.12 -17.44
C VAL A 127 1.52 25.36 -17.92
N GLY A 128 2.69 25.96 -17.70
CA GLY A 128 3.97 25.39 -18.08
C GLY A 128 5.01 25.47 -16.98
N TYR A 129 6.06 24.68 -17.16
CA TYR A 129 7.23 24.65 -16.28
C TYR A 129 8.51 24.72 -17.12
N GLU A 130 9.44 25.59 -16.75
CA GLU A 130 10.74 25.68 -17.40
C GLU A 130 11.64 24.51 -16.98
N THR A 131 12.00 23.66 -17.92
CA THR A 131 12.85 22.49 -17.70
C THR A 131 13.67 22.16 -18.93
N ASN A 132 14.82 21.54 -18.72
CA ASN A 132 15.64 20.99 -19.80
C ASN A 132 15.37 19.47 -20.02
N ALA A 133 14.39 18.89 -19.32
CA ALA A 133 14.04 17.49 -19.49
C ALA A 133 13.36 17.27 -20.84
N GLU A 134 13.86 16.34 -21.62
CA GLU A 134 13.27 15.92 -22.91
C GLU A 134 11.96 15.15 -22.70
N LEU A 135 11.15 15.02 -23.76
CA LEU A 135 9.95 14.19 -23.85
C LEU A 135 8.61 14.81 -23.41
N TYR A 136 8.56 16.10 -23.12
CA TYR A 136 7.30 16.79 -22.84
C TYR A 136 6.77 17.55 -24.05
N ASP A 137 5.45 17.66 -24.18
CA ASP A 137 4.83 18.65 -25.07
C ASP A 137 5.14 20.04 -24.51
N ALA A 138 5.28 21.03 -25.36
CA ALA A 138 5.80 22.34 -24.99
C ALA A 138 5.14 23.49 -25.75
N PHE A 139 5.33 24.70 -25.28
CA PHE A 139 4.86 25.90 -25.94
C PHE A 139 5.82 27.10 -25.75
N ASP A 140 5.84 27.98 -26.76
CA ASP A 140 6.47 29.30 -26.71
C ASP A 140 5.47 30.36 -26.29
N PHE A 141 5.91 31.37 -25.58
CA PHE A 141 5.07 32.50 -25.18
C PHE A 141 5.88 33.83 -25.24
N ASP A 142 5.15 34.91 -25.46
CA ASP A 142 5.73 36.27 -25.49
C ASP A 142 5.41 37.01 -24.18
N ALA A 143 6.41 37.13 -23.31
CA ALA A 143 6.29 37.80 -22.04
C ALA A 143 5.97 39.33 -22.21
N THR A 144 6.33 39.92 -23.34
CA THR A 144 6.05 41.35 -23.62
C THR A 144 4.59 41.58 -24.03
N GLN A 145 3.89 40.53 -24.44
CA GLN A 145 2.46 40.54 -24.82
C GLN A 145 1.59 39.83 -23.80
N ASN A 146 1.83 40.03 -22.51
CA ASN A 146 1.03 39.46 -21.43
C ASN A 146 1.08 37.93 -21.45
N ASN A 147 2.23 37.35 -21.64
CA ASN A 147 2.48 35.91 -21.73
C ASN A 147 1.61 35.21 -22.80
N LYS A 148 1.35 35.86 -23.90
CA LYS A 148 0.56 35.26 -24.99
C LYS A 148 1.30 34.05 -25.56
N VAL A 149 0.63 32.92 -25.67
CA VAL A 149 1.18 31.73 -26.31
C VAL A 149 1.33 31.98 -27.81
N ILE A 150 2.53 31.79 -28.34
CA ILE A 150 2.86 32.00 -29.74
C ILE A 150 2.68 30.70 -30.53
N LYS A 151 3.21 29.61 -30.02
CA LYS A 151 3.20 28.31 -30.70
C LYS A 151 3.30 27.17 -29.72
N THR A 152 2.69 26.06 -30.08
CA THR A 152 2.74 24.79 -29.35
C THR A 152 3.55 23.75 -30.12
N TYR A 153 4.19 22.83 -29.41
CA TYR A 153 5.07 21.81 -29.98
C TYR A 153 4.78 20.46 -29.35
N MET A 154 4.64 19.42 -30.16
CA MET A 154 4.52 18.06 -29.69
C MET A 154 5.89 17.44 -29.55
N LYS A 155 6.33 17.20 -28.31
CA LYS A 155 7.62 16.56 -27.94
C LYS A 155 8.79 17.03 -28.83
N PRO A 156 9.16 18.30 -28.76
CA PRO A 156 10.29 18.81 -29.52
C PRO A 156 11.59 18.17 -29.04
N ASP A 157 12.61 18.18 -29.93
CA ASP A 157 13.95 17.64 -29.60
C ASP A 157 14.70 18.46 -28.53
N SER A 158 14.29 19.68 -28.26
CA SER A 158 14.83 20.59 -27.24
C SER A 158 13.72 21.46 -26.68
N LEU A 159 13.79 21.76 -25.38
CA LEU A 159 12.92 22.72 -24.70
C LEU A 159 13.55 24.09 -24.48
N GLU A 160 14.70 24.37 -25.12
CA GLU A 160 15.39 25.66 -24.98
C GLU A 160 14.49 26.83 -25.41
N GLY A 161 14.22 27.77 -24.50
CA GLY A 161 13.33 28.91 -24.74
C GLY A 161 11.83 28.58 -24.71
N MET A 162 11.45 27.36 -24.32
CA MET A 162 10.06 26.92 -24.24
C MET A 162 9.70 26.50 -22.81
N ALA A 163 8.40 26.44 -22.51
CA ALA A 163 7.89 25.81 -21.29
C ALA A 163 7.27 24.45 -21.60
N ALA A 164 7.57 23.44 -20.78
CA ALA A 164 6.91 22.15 -20.83
C ALA A 164 5.45 22.30 -20.38
N TYR A 165 4.51 21.68 -21.09
CA TYR A 165 3.11 21.60 -20.68
C TYR A 165 2.96 20.63 -19.49
N VAL A 166 2.33 21.11 -18.42
CA VAL A 166 2.22 20.34 -17.16
C VAL A 166 0.87 19.68 -16.93
N GLY A 167 -0.04 19.72 -17.90
CA GLY A 167 -1.36 19.06 -17.77
C GLY A 167 -2.43 19.92 -17.11
N ILE A 168 -2.31 21.26 -17.11
CA ILE A 168 -3.30 22.18 -16.56
C ILE A 168 -3.68 23.22 -17.61
N VAL A 169 -5.00 23.41 -17.81
CA VAL A 169 -5.56 24.39 -18.75
C VAL A 169 -6.77 25.08 -18.14
N GLY A 170 -6.81 26.40 -18.19
CA GLY A 170 -8.02 27.18 -17.88
C GLY A 170 -8.84 27.41 -19.15
N VAL A 171 -10.05 26.93 -19.17
CA VAL A 171 -10.97 27.04 -20.30
C VAL A 171 -12.03 28.09 -19.96
N TYR A 172 -11.87 29.29 -20.56
CA TYR A 172 -12.86 30.37 -20.47
C TYR A 172 -13.90 30.26 -21.57
N ASP A 173 -13.45 30.07 -22.82
CA ASP A 173 -14.31 29.92 -24.00
C ASP A 173 -14.81 28.46 -24.14
N TYR A 174 -15.51 27.95 -23.13
CA TYR A 174 -15.92 26.55 -23.04
C TYR A 174 -16.82 26.12 -24.22
N GLU A 175 -17.69 26.96 -24.76
CA GLU A 175 -18.52 26.63 -25.95
C GLU A 175 -17.63 26.34 -27.16
N THR A 176 -16.61 27.16 -27.41
CA THR A 176 -15.65 26.95 -28.50
C THR A 176 -14.80 25.72 -28.25
N PHE A 177 -14.40 25.51 -26.99
CA PHE A 177 -13.65 24.32 -26.57
C PHE A 177 -14.41 23.04 -26.92
N TRP A 178 -15.65 22.90 -26.44
CA TRP A 178 -16.48 21.70 -26.69
C TRP A 178 -16.77 21.47 -28.17
N LYS A 179 -17.10 22.51 -28.91
CA LYS A 179 -17.30 22.43 -30.37
C LYS A 179 -16.06 21.86 -31.08
N ASN A 180 -14.88 22.34 -30.72
CA ASN A 180 -13.61 21.91 -31.34
C ASN A 180 -13.20 20.52 -30.88
N LEU A 181 -13.41 20.18 -29.60
CA LEU A 181 -13.14 18.85 -29.04
C LEU A 181 -14.01 17.77 -29.71
N ASN A 182 -15.30 18.03 -29.86
CA ASN A 182 -16.23 17.15 -30.58
C ASN A 182 -15.81 16.95 -32.06
N LYS A 183 -15.36 18.03 -32.73
CA LYS A 183 -14.85 17.95 -34.10
C LYS A 183 -13.58 17.09 -34.15
N ALA A 184 -12.62 17.34 -33.25
CA ALA A 184 -11.38 16.60 -33.16
C ALA A 184 -11.62 15.09 -32.93
N TYR A 185 -12.51 14.74 -32.03
CA TYR A 185 -12.84 13.34 -31.74
C TYR A 185 -13.40 12.60 -32.95
N ARG A 186 -14.23 13.27 -33.77
CA ARG A 186 -14.81 12.69 -35.01
C ARG A 186 -13.79 12.51 -36.13
N GLU A 187 -12.79 13.37 -36.20
CA GLU A 187 -11.76 13.36 -37.26
C GLU A 187 -10.59 12.43 -36.95
N ILE A 188 -10.31 12.15 -35.66
CA ILE A 188 -9.18 11.32 -35.22
C ILE A 188 -9.67 9.91 -34.92
N THR A 189 -9.79 9.08 -35.95
CA THR A 189 -10.44 7.76 -35.81
C THR A 189 -9.56 6.63 -35.32
N TYR A 190 -8.22 6.74 -35.24
CA TYR A 190 -7.33 5.60 -35.06
C TYR A 190 -6.09 5.79 -34.18
N THR A 191 -5.80 6.96 -33.68
CA THR A 191 -4.74 7.20 -32.70
C THR A 191 -5.36 7.72 -31.43
N ALA A 192 -5.01 7.13 -30.27
CA ALA A 192 -5.48 7.61 -28.96
C ALA A 192 -5.01 9.07 -28.75
N PRO A 193 -5.84 10.10 -29.06
CA PRO A 193 -5.41 11.48 -28.95
C PRO A 193 -5.34 11.86 -27.49
N HIS A 194 -4.24 12.46 -27.08
CA HIS A 194 -4.14 13.17 -25.83
C HIS A 194 -4.55 14.65 -26.02
N ASP A 195 -4.87 15.32 -24.94
CA ASP A 195 -5.43 16.67 -24.97
C ASP A 195 -4.55 17.68 -25.68
N PHE A 196 -3.25 17.69 -25.40
CA PHE A 196 -2.30 18.62 -26.00
C PHE A 196 -2.22 18.49 -27.53
N MET A 197 -2.31 17.28 -28.07
CA MET A 197 -2.38 17.06 -29.53
C MET A 197 -3.61 17.74 -30.13
N VAL A 198 -4.72 17.72 -29.41
CA VAL A 198 -5.97 18.37 -29.83
C VAL A 198 -5.81 19.89 -29.79
N TYR A 199 -5.23 20.43 -28.73
CA TYR A 199 -4.95 21.87 -28.61
C TYR A 199 -4.01 22.36 -29.69
N HIS A 200 -2.95 21.63 -29.98
CA HIS A 200 -1.98 21.92 -31.02
C HIS A 200 -2.59 21.89 -32.41
N LYS A 201 -3.23 20.78 -32.79
CA LYS A 201 -3.72 20.55 -34.16
C LYS A 201 -4.93 21.42 -34.53
N TYR A 202 -5.85 21.61 -33.58
CA TYR A 202 -7.10 22.31 -33.85
C TYR A 202 -7.13 23.76 -33.39
N GLN A 203 -5.99 24.26 -32.88
CA GLN A 203 -5.86 25.63 -32.39
C GLN A 203 -7.04 26.06 -31.51
N MET A 204 -7.42 25.20 -30.56
CA MET A 204 -8.64 25.35 -29.75
C MET A 204 -8.73 26.69 -29.05
N PHE A 205 -7.60 27.33 -28.79
CA PHE A 205 -7.48 28.58 -28.06
C PHE A 205 -6.82 29.69 -28.91
N ALA A 206 -6.94 29.62 -30.21
CA ALA A 206 -6.12 30.29 -31.22
C ALA A 206 -5.87 31.80 -31.04
N ASN A 207 -6.71 32.52 -30.30
CA ASN A 207 -6.62 33.99 -30.28
C ASN A 207 -6.47 34.59 -28.89
N ASN A 208 -6.62 33.82 -27.79
CA ASN A 208 -6.59 34.36 -26.43
C ASN A 208 -6.03 33.34 -25.41
N LEU A 209 -4.96 32.65 -25.74
CA LEU A 209 -4.28 31.72 -24.84
C LEU A 209 -3.11 32.39 -24.16
N ARG A 210 -3.11 32.44 -22.82
CA ARG A 210 -1.99 32.96 -22.02
C ARG A 210 -1.24 31.83 -21.30
N ALA A 211 0.03 32.01 -21.10
CA ALA A 211 0.88 31.10 -20.34
C ALA A 211 1.00 31.54 -18.89
N TYR A 212 0.93 30.58 -17.97
CA TYR A 212 1.34 30.73 -16.58
C TYR A 212 2.49 29.76 -16.31
N ILE A 213 3.63 30.29 -15.91
CA ILE A 213 4.82 29.49 -15.67
C ILE A 213 4.94 29.28 -14.16
N VAL A 214 4.88 28.03 -13.73
CA VAL A 214 4.97 27.64 -12.31
C VAL A 214 6.42 27.44 -11.90
N ASP A 215 6.71 27.66 -10.62
CA ASP A 215 8.06 27.56 -10.05
C ASP A 215 8.41 26.14 -9.55
N ASN A 216 7.43 25.25 -9.48
CA ASN A 216 7.60 23.84 -9.11
C ASN A 216 6.62 22.97 -9.87
N TRP A 217 7.04 21.73 -10.12
CA TRP A 217 6.20 20.70 -10.74
C TRP A 217 6.73 19.32 -10.42
N THR A 218 5.83 18.41 -10.07
CA THR A 218 6.13 17.00 -9.86
C THR A 218 5.21 16.16 -10.73
N ASP A 219 5.78 15.55 -11.77
CA ASP A 219 5.13 14.55 -12.61
C ASP A 219 5.08 13.19 -11.88
N THR A 220 3.95 12.50 -11.96
CA THR A 220 3.78 11.13 -11.43
C THR A 220 3.23 10.16 -12.50
N GLY A 221 3.34 10.53 -13.78
CA GLY A 221 2.81 9.78 -14.92
C GLY A 221 3.60 8.52 -15.31
N ASN A 222 4.76 8.26 -14.69
CA ASN A 222 5.57 7.06 -14.94
C ASN A 222 6.32 6.58 -13.69
N VAL A 223 6.86 5.35 -13.73
CA VAL A 223 7.54 4.73 -12.57
C VAL A 223 8.75 5.53 -12.06
N ALA A 224 9.54 6.12 -12.97
CA ALA A 224 10.72 6.88 -12.59
C ALA A 224 10.32 8.18 -11.87
N SER A 225 9.34 8.91 -12.41
CA SER A 225 8.80 10.14 -11.80
C SER A 225 8.21 9.88 -10.42
N VAL A 226 7.46 8.78 -10.25
CA VAL A 226 6.90 8.37 -8.93
C VAL A 226 8.03 8.09 -7.92
N LYS A 227 9.11 7.42 -8.34
CA LYS A 227 10.27 7.18 -7.46
C LYS A 227 10.93 8.49 -7.03
N GLU A 228 11.10 9.43 -7.94
CA GLU A 228 11.66 10.75 -7.62
C GLU A 228 10.73 11.58 -6.72
N ALA A 229 9.42 11.56 -6.97
CA ALA A 229 8.43 12.22 -6.12
C ALA A 229 8.48 11.67 -4.68
N ARG A 230 8.56 10.33 -4.52
CA ARG A 230 8.68 9.68 -3.21
C ARG A 230 9.97 10.06 -2.48
N LYS A 231 11.11 10.18 -3.18
CA LYS A 231 12.38 10.62 -2.58
C LYS A 231 12.34 12.07 -2.09
N LYS A 232 11.66 12.96 -2.82
CA LYS A 232 11.50 14.37 -2.45
C LYS A 232 10.55 14.57 -1.26
N CYS A 233 9.61 13.66 -1.08
CA CYS A 233 8.64 13.75 0.00
C CYS A 233 9.28 13.39 1.34
N LYS A 234 9.42 14.41 2.24
CA LYS A 234 9.99 14.24 3.57
C LYS A 234 9.03 13.54 4.56
N ASP A 235 7.74 13.55 4.27
CA ASP A 235 6.66 13.03 5.10
C ASP A 235 6.30 11.59 4.74
N SER A 236 7.29 10.68 4.71
CA SER A 236 7.03 9.26 4.46
C SER A 236 6.87 8.48 5.76
N PHE A 237 5.87 7.60 5.82
CA PHE A 237 5.87 6.52 6.81
C PHE A 237 6.82 5.41 6.34
N GLN A 238 7.56 4.84 7.27
CA GLN A 238 8.23 3.56 7.05
C GLN A 238 7.18 2.44 7.15
N ILE A 239 6.38 2.26 6.10
CA ILE A 239 5.42 1.16 5.98
C ILE A 239 5.83 0.36 4.76
N LEU A 240 5.79 -0.96 4.86
CA LEU A 240 5.92 -1.83 3.68
C LEU A 240 4.73 -1.56 2.75
N ASP A 241 5.02 -0.89 1.63
CA ASP A 241 4.02 -0.70 0.57
C ASP A 241 3.64 -2.07 0.00
N LYS A 242 2.42 -2.50 0.25
CA LYS A 242 1.83 -3.64 -0.43
C LYS A 242 1.17 -3.14 -1.71
N ILE A 243 1.29 -3.93 -2.77
CA ILE A 243 0.77 -3.52 -4.10
C ILE A 243 -0.77 -3.44 -4.15
N ASP A 244 -1.44 -4.21 -3.27
CA ASP A 244 -2.90 -4.35 -3.18
C ASP A 244 -3.52 -3.65 -1.97
N GLN A 245 -2.72 -2.89 -1.21
CA GLN A 245 -3.18 -2.15 -0.02
C GLN A 245 -2.52 -0.78 0.03
N GLY A 246 -3.19 0.17 0.69
CA GLY A 246 -2.65 1.51 0.91
C GLY A 246 -3.08 2.09 2.26
N ILE A 247 -2.26 2.98 2.82
CA ILE A 247 -2.59 3.75 4.00
C ILE A 247 -2.39 5.22 3.67
N PHE A 248 -3.45 6.01 3.80
CA PHE A 248 -3.47 7.45 3.53
C PHE A 248 -3.79 8.21 4.80
N MET A 249 -3.25 9.42 4.94
CA MET A 249 -3.58 10.33 6.03
C MET A 249 -4.12 11.64 5.47
N ILE A 250 -5.33 11.99 5.88
CA ILE A 250 -6.01 13.24 5.48
C ILE A 250 -6.48 13.94 6.75
N GLY A 251 -5.89 15.11 7.03
CA GLY A 251 -6.13 15.78 8.31
C GLY A 251 -5.75 14.88 9.49
N ASN A 252 -6.70 14.62 10.38
CA ASN A 252 -6.55 13.73 11.55
C ASN A 252 -7.14 12.32 11.30
N GLN A 253 -7.31 11.91 10.05
CA GLN A 253 -7.88 10.61 9.71
C GLN A 253 -6.85 9.73 9.02
N VAL A 254 -6.93 8.44 9.31
CA VAL A 254 -6.23 7.36 8.59
C VAL A 254 -7.27 6.63 7.75
N ILE A 255 -7.00 6.52 6.45
CA ILE A 255 -7.83 5.82 5.48
C ILE A 255 -7.03 4.64 4.95
N LYS A 256 -7.45 3.41 5.29
CA LYS A 256 -6.84 2.17 4.79
C LYS A 256 -7.59 1.67 3.57
N PHE A 257 -6.86 1.39 2.52
CA PHE A 257 -7.34 0.85 1.26
C PHE A 257 -7.00 -0.64 1.11
N PHE A 258 -7.96 -1.42 0.59
CA PHE A 258 -7.82 -2.82 0.25
C PHE A 258 -8.40 -3.06 -1.14
N ALA A 259 -7.56 -3.45 -2.09
CA ALA A 259 -7.99 -3.61 -3.49
C ALA A 259 -8.91 -4.80 -3.71
N LYS A 260 -8.76 -5.86 -2.90
CA LYS A 260 -9.53 -7.10 -3.03
C LYS A 260 -10.88 -6.98 -2.35
N ASP A 261 -11.95 -7.32 -3.08
CA ASP A 261 -13.31 -7.37 -2.56
C ASP A 261 -13.47 -8.38 -1.42
N GLY A 262 -14.32 -8.03 -0.43
CA GLY A 262 -14.64 -8.85 0.73
C GLY A 262 -13.61 -8.78 1.86
N VAL A 263 -12.41 -8.24 1.64
CA VAL A 263 -11.40 -8.08 2.70
C VAL A 263 -11.90 -7.16 3.82
N VAL A 264 -12.48 -6.02 3.46
CA VAL A 264 -13.03 -5.08 4.44
C VAL A 264 -14.17 -5.71 5.24
N ASP A 265 -15.08 -6.43 4.59
CA ASP A 265 -16.20 -7.11 5.27
C ASP A 265 -15.68 -8.13 6.30
N ASN A 266 -14.66 -8.92 5.93
CA ASN A 266 -14.03 -9.89 6.80
C ASN A 266 -13.33 -9.21 7.99
N LEU A 267 -12.57 -8.13 7.73
CA LEU A 267 -11.90 -7.33 8.77
C LEU A 267 -12.92 -6.72 9.73
N MET A 268 -14.02 -6.17 9.22
CA MET A 268 -15.09 -5.57 10.03
C MET A 268 -15.87 -6.63 10.83
N TYR A 269 -16.00 -7.85 10.27
CA TYR A 269 -16.57 -8.95 11.02
C TYR A 269 -15.65 -9.40 12.16
N HIS A 270 -14.34 -9.50 11.91
CA HIS A 270 -13.36 -9.80 12.95
C HIS A 270 -13.27 -8.69 14.01
N TYR A 271 -13.31 -7.42 13.58
CA TYR A 271 -13.28 -6.26 14.49
C TYR A 271 -14.30 -6.35 15.62
N LYS A 272 -15.49 -6.90 15.39
CA LYS A 272 -16.53 -7.06 16.43
C LYS A 272 -16.07 -7.87 17.64
N TYR A 273 -15.05 -8.70 17.49
CA TYR A 273 -14.54 -9.58 18.55
C TYR A 273 -13.27 -9.06 19.21
N ILE A 274 -12.63 -8.04 18.62
CA ILE A 274 -11.40 -7.44 19.15
C ILE A 274 -11.51 -5.92 19.31
N ALA A 275 -12.70 -5.35 19.16
CA ALA A 275 -12.92 -3.89 19.17
C ALA A 275 -12.43 -3.21 20.45
N ASP A 276 -12.53 -3.89 21.60
CA ASP A 276 -12.09 -3.39 22.89
C ASP A 276 -10.55 -3.16 22.96
N PHE A 277 -9.81 -3.78 22.04
CA PHE A 277 -8.35 -3.65 21.95
C PHE A 277 -7.88 -2.73 20.83
N CYS A 278 -8.78 -2.33 19.93
CA CYS A 278 -8.45 -1.57 18.72
C CYS A 278 -8.98 -0.14 18.83
N GLY A 279 -8.39 0.77 18.03
CA GLY A 279 -8.96 2.10 17.86
C GLY A 279 -10.37 2.05 17.22
N PRO A 280 -11.26 2.98 17.56
CA PRO A 280 -12.63 2.98 17.03
C PRO A 280 -12.64 3.23 15.51
N ILE A 281 -13.34 2.38 14.79
CA ILE A 281 -13.60 2.56 13.36
C ILE A 281 -14.71 3.61 13.19
N LYS A 282 -14.43 4.66 12.42
CA LYS A 282 -15.42 5.73 12.12
C LYS A 282 -16.42 5.30 11.06
N GLN A 283 -15.89 4.80 9.95
CA GLN A 283 -16.71 4.29 8.85
C GLN A 283 -15.90 3.34 7.97
N HIS A 284 -16.59 2.58 7.16
CA HIS A 284 -15.99 1.72 6.15
C HIS A 284 -16.84 1.71 4.88
N THR A 285 -16.21 1.36 3.77
CA THR A 285 -16.85 1.08 2.50
C THR A 285 -16.44 -0.32 2.03
N LYS A 286 -16.76 -0.68 0.80
CA LYS A 286 -16.35 -1.96 0.21
C LYS A 286 -14.83 -2.18 0.24
N ASN A 287 -14.05 -1.11 0.03
CA ASN A 287 -12.60 -1.18 -0.15
C ASN A 287 -11.80 -0.35 0.87
N PHE A 288 -12.46 0.37 1.78
CA PHE A 288 -11.79 1.28 2.71
C PHE A 288 -12.28 1.12 4.15
N ILE A 289 -11.35 1.36 5.10
CA ILE A 289 -11.63 1.52 6.52
C ILE A 289 -11.07 2.87 6.98
N VAL A 290 -11.85 3.64 7.73
CA VAL A 290 -11.47 4.97 8.24
C VAL A 290 -11.51 4.98 9.76
N TYR A 291 -10.45 5.51 10.38
CA TYR A 291 -10.35 5.76 11.81
C TYR A 291 -9.56 7.05 12.08
N ASP A 292 -9.69 7.59 13.28
CA ASP A 292 -8.89 8.75 13.67
C ASP A 292 -7.42 8.36 13.84
N TYR A 293 -6.53 9.30 13.51
CA TYR A 293 -5.12 9.13 13.83
C TYR A 293 -4.97 9.01 15.36
N ILE A 294 -4.32 7.93 15.78
CA ILE A 294 -4.04 7.67 17.18
C ILE A 294 -2.65 8.24 17.49
N ASP A 295 -2.62 9.33 18.23
CA ASP A 295 -1.37 9.91 18.73
C ASP A 295 -0.91 9.10 19.95
N GLY A 296 -0.17 8.01 19.65
CA GLY A 296 0.37 7.06 20.60
C GLY A 296 1.83 6.74 20.29
N GLU A 297 2.55 6.23 21.27
CA GLU A 297 3.92 5.76 21.08
C GLU A 297 3.92 4.33 20.55
N ASP A 298 4.86 4.03 19.63
CA ASP A 298 5.10 2.64 19.20
C ASP A 298 5.41 1.76 20.41
N ALA A 299 4.72 0.64 20.57
CA ALA A 299 4.86 -0.22 21.76
C ALA A 299 6.29 -0.76 21.95
N ILE A 300 7.06 -0.87 20.88
CA ILE A 300 8.45 -1.32 20.93
C ILE A 300 9.38 -0.33 21.67
N LYS A 301 9.03 0.96 21.68
CA LYS A 301 9.84 1.98 22.37
C LYS A 301 9.79 1.76 23.89
N GLY A 302 10.96 1.61 24.50
CA GLY A 302 11.07 1.36 25.93
C GLY A 302 10.48 0.02 26.38
N MET A 303 10.29 -0.94 25.48
CA MET A 303 9.85 -2.29 25.82
C MET A 303 10.94 -3.00 26.63
N ASN A 304 10.52 -3.67 27.68
CA ASN A 304 11.33 -4.48 28.56
C ASN A 304 10.49 -5.61 29.17
N PRO A 305 11.07 -6.63 29.81
CA PRO A 305 10.32 -7.77 30.34
C PRO A 305 9.16 -7.41 31.27
N GLU A 306 9.29 -6.41 32.12
CA GLU A 306 8.21 -5.99 33.03
C GLU A 306 7.02 -5.40 32.27
N ARG A 307 7.29 -4.44 31.37
CA ARG A 307 6.25 -3.82 30.52
C ARG A 307 5.60 -4.84 29.61
N PHE A 308 6.39 -5.76 29.06
CA PHE A 308 5.93 -6.85 28.22
C PHE A 308 4.99 -7.81 28.98
N ASN A 309 5.35 -8.20 30.21
CA ASN A 309 4.49 -9.02 31.04
C ASN A 309 3.15 -8.34 31.39
N LYS A 310 3.17 -7.03 31.67
CA LYS A 310 1.94 -6.24 31.87
C LYS A 310 1.07 -6.26 30.62
N MET A 311 1.67 -6.10 29.45
CA MET A 311 0.96 -6.15 28.16
C MET A 311 0.30 -7.52 27.94
N LEU A 312 1.05 -8.62 28.10
CA LEU A 312 0.51 -9.97 27.90
C LEU A 312 -0.66 -10.26 28.87
N LYS A 313 -0.49 -9.88 30.15
CA LYS A 313 -1.56 -10.03 31.15
C LYS A 313 -2.79 -9.19 30.81
N TYR A 314 -2.63 -7.96 30.36
CA TYR A 314 -3.74 -7.12 29.91
C TYR A 314 -4.59 -7.83 28.84
N PHE A 315 -3.97 -8.34 27.79
CA PHE A 315 -4.69 -9.04 26.72
C PHE A 315 -5.30 -10.38 27.20
N HIS A 316 -4.61 -11.10 28.10
CA HIS A 316 -5.10 -12.35 28.67
C HIS A 316 -6.32 -12.12 29.57
N GLU A 317 -6.25 -11.19 30.50
CA GLU A 317 -7.31 -10.88 31.48
C GLU A 317 -8.54 -10.28 30.82
N ASN A 318 -8.38 -9.62 29.67
CA ASN A 318 -9.49 -9.10 28.85
C ASN A 318 -9.88 -10.04 27.70
N TYR A 319 -9.45 -11.29 27.74
CA TYR A 319 -9.98 -12.38 26.92
C TYR A 319 -9.66 -12.31 25.42
N LEU A 320 -8.57 -11.67 25.01
CA LEU A 320 -8.16 -11.65 23.60
C LEU A 320 -8.00 -13.06 23.01
N TRP A 321 -7.53 -14.05 23.79
CA TRP A 321 -7.21 -15.40 23.32
C TRP A 321 -8.16 -16.49 23.86
N ASN A 322 -9.41 -16.12 24.09
CA ASN A 322 -10.40 -17.08 24.58
C ASN A 322 -10.70 -18.17 23.56
N LYS A 323 -10.89 -19.38 24.09
CA LYS A 323 -11.41 -20.51 23.32
C LYS A 323 -12.82 -20.20 22.83
N VAL A 324 -13.11 -20.57 21.58
CA VAL A 324 -14.46 -20.49 21.00
C VAL A 324 -14.98 -21.89 20.69
N ASN A 325 -16.30 -22.08 20.84
CA ASN A 325 -16.94 -23.37 20.65
C ASN A 325 -17.92 -23.39 19.45
N CYS A 326 -17.91 -22.31 18.64
CA CYS A 326 -18.82 -22.18 17.50
C CYS A 326 -18.24 -22.72 16.18
N ILE A 327 -17.00 -23.19 16.19
CA ILE A 327 -16.33 -23.76 15.02
C ILE A 327 -16.25 -25.28 15.19
N ASP A 328 -16.65 -26.02 14.17
CA ASP A 328 -16.48 -27.47 14.13
C ASP A 328 -14.99 -27.84 14.17
N THR A 329 -14.64 -28.81 15.01
CA THR A 329 -13.25 -29.19 15.27
C THR A 329 -12.57 -29.82 14.03
N GLU A 330 -13.31 -30.62 13.26
CA GLU A 330 -12.77 -31.26 12.04
C GLU A 330 -12.50 -30.18 10.98
N TYR A 331 -13.45 -29.28 10.79
CA TYR A 331 -13.28 -28.13 9.88
C TYR A 331 -12.10 -27.23 10.30
N PHE A 332 -11.97 -26.94 11.61
CA PHE A 332 -10.83 -26.19 12.12
C PHE A 332 -9.50 -26.88 11.80
N ASN A 333 -9.40 -28.20 11.98
CA ASN A 333 -8.19 -28.96 11.69
C ASN A 333 -7.82 -28.91 10.20
N VAL A 334 -8.80 -28.99 9.30
CA VAL A 334 -8.57 -28.83 7.86
C VAL A 334 -8.03 -27.44 7.54
N CYS A 335 -8.62 -26.38 8.06
CA CYS A 335 -8.16 -25.01 7.86
C CYS A 335 -6.76 -24.79 8.48
N LYS A 336 -6.48 -25.39 9.64
CA LYS A 336 -5.18 -25.34 10.31
C LYS A 336 -4.08 -25.98 9.45
N ASP A 337 -4.35 -27.16 8.86
CA ASP A 337 -3.42 -27.83 7.96
C ASP A 337 -3.14 -26.96 6.72
N ARG A 338 -4.17 -26.39 6.10
CA ARG A 338 -3.99 -25.46 4.97
C ARG A 338 -3.21 -24.22 5.36
N PHE A 339 -3.50 -23.63 6.54
CA PHE A 339 -2.85 -22.41 6.99
C PHE A 339 -1.37 -22.59 7.32
N TYR A 340 -1.01 -23.67 8.01
CA TYR A 340 0.36 -23.93 8.44
C TYR A 340 1.18 -24.71 7.41
N ILE A 341 0.59 -25.71 6.75
CA ILE A 341 1.30 -26.66 5.92
C ILE A 341 1.20 -26.30 4.44
N ASP A 342 -0.01 -26.39 3.85
CA ASP A 342 -0.17 -26.26 2.41
C ASP A 342 0.31 -24.88 1.91
N LYS A 343 -0.13 -23.80 2.58
CA LYS A 343 0.32 -22.44 2.25
C LYS A 343 1.84 -22.28 2.36
N THR A 344 2.48 -22.94 3.33
CA THR A 344 3.93 -22.87 3.48
C THR A 344 4.64 -23.58 2.32
N LEU A 345 4.19 -24.78 1.99
CA LEU A 345 4.77 -25.55 0.88
C LEU A 345 4.62 -24.81 -0.46
N ASP A 346 3.45 -24.26 -0.73
CA ASP A 346 3.22 -23.46 -1.94
C ASP A 346 4.18 -22.27 -2.05
N ARG A 347 4.35 -21.53 -0.96
CA ARG A 347 5.21 -20.35 -0.91
C ARG A 347 6.69 -20.70 -1.06
N ILE A 348 7.18 -21.70 -0.33
CA ILE A 348 8.60 -22.03 -0.36
C ILE A 348 9.02 -22.74 -1.65
N ASN A 349 8.14 -23.48 -2.34
CA ASN A 349 8.45 -24.12 -3.61
C ASN A 349 8.82 -23.07 -4.66
N HIS A 350 8.08 -21.97 -4.73
CA HIS A 350 8.42 -20.86 -5.61
C HIS A 350 9.76 -20.20 -5.23
N PHE A 351 9.98 -19.95 -3.93
CA PHE A 351 11.21 -19.36 -3.41
C PHE A 351 12.44 -20.24 -3.70
N LYS A 352 12.35 -21.53 -3.40
CA LYS A 352 13.42 -22.52 -3.63
C LYS A 352 13.77 -22.60 -5.12
N SER A 353 12.76 -22.63 -5.99
CA SER A 353 12.96 -22.64 -7.44
C SER A 353 13.70 -21.39 -7.92
N TYR A 354 13.32 -20.21 -7.44
CA TYR A 354 13.93 -18.94 -7.84
C TYR A 354 15.41 -18.83 -7.44
N TYR A 355 15.77 -19.31 -6.24
CA TYR A 355 17.15 -19.24 -5.72
C TYR A 355 17.95 -20.52 -5.96
N ASN A 356 17.42 -21.53 -6.66
CA ASN A 356 18.03 -22.85 -6.85
C ASN A 356 18.45 -23.52 -5.52
N ILE A 357 17.61 -23.35 -4.47
CA ILE A 357 17.85 -23.99 -3.17
C ILE A 357 17.33 -25.43 -3.24
N THR A 358 18.24 -26.39 -3.04
CA THR A 358 17.90 -27.81 -2.86
C THR A 358 18.00 -28.17 -1.38
N GLU A 359 17.26 -29.19 -0.97
CA GLU A 359 17.32 -29.74 0.40
C GLU A 359 17.76 -31.21 0.38
N ASP A 360 18.59 -31.59 -0.62
CA ASP A 360 19.04 -32.94 -0.90
C ASP A 360 20.37 -33.33 -0.25
N LYS A 361 20.98 -32.40 0.49
CA LYS A 361 22.23 -32.56 1.21
C LYS A 361 22.18 -31.98 2.61
N ASP A 362 23.08 -32.45 3.46
CA ASP A 362 23.31 -31.86 4.79
C ASP A 362 23.78 -30.42 4.66
N ILE A 363 23.34 -29.54 5.57
CA ILE A 363 23.80 -28.15 5.64
C ILE A 363 24.14 -27.77 7.07
N TYR A 364 25.03 -26.80 7.23
CA TYR A 364 25.34 -26.19 8.51
C TYR A 364 24.77 -24.78 8.56
N VAL A 365 23.93 -24.48 9.55
CA VAL A 365 23.46 -23.12 9.82
C VAL A 365 23.97 -22.70 11.19
N ASN A 366 24.82 -21.67 11.23
CA ASN A 366 25.53 -21.26 12.46
C ASN A 366 26.18 -22.45 13.19
N ASP A 367 26.95 -23.26 12.46
CA ASP A 367 27.64 -24.46 12.93
C ASP A 367 26.73 -25.59 13.45
N VAL A 368 25.41 -25.46 13.34
CA VAL A 368 24.46 -26.54 13.64
C VAL A 368 24.20 -27.36 12.38
N LEU A 369 24.56 -28.64 12.44
CA LEU A 369 24.26 -29.58 11.35
C LEU A 369 22.72 -29.79 11.25
N ILE A 370 22.16 -29.54 10.09
CA ILE A 370 20.79 -29.91 9.73
C ILE A 370 20.89 -31.03 8.67
N PRO A 371 20.62 -32.28 9.05
CA PRO A 371 20.66 -33.40 8.12
C PRO A 371 19.62 -33.25 6.99
N LYS A 372 19.93 -33.79 5.81
CA LYS A 372 19.10 -33.67 4.61
C LYS A 372 17.66 -34.20 4.75
N GLU A 373 17.45 -35.14 5.65
CA GLU A 373 16.12 -35.67 5.96
C GLU A 373 15.21 -34.65 6.65
N TYR A 374 15.75 -33.56 7.23
CA TYR A 374 14.99 -32.46 7.79
C TYR A 374 14.73 -31.36 6.74
N THR A 375 14.07 -31.75 5.65
CA THR A 375 13.50 -30.77 4.71
C THR A 375 12.37 -29.98 5.39
N ILE A 376 12.03 -28.80 4.88
CA ILE A 376 10.86 -28.07 5.41
C ILE A 376 9.61 -28.93 5.38
N GLU A 377 9.39 -29.67 4.29
CA GLU A 377 8.23 -30.56 4.14
C GLU A 377 8.22 -31.66 5.21
N ASN A 378 9.34 -32.38 5.39
CA ASN A 378 9.42 -33.46 6.39
C ASN A 378 9.22 -32.93 7.82
N MET A 379 9.81 -31.76 8.14
CA MET A 379 9.59 -31.11 9.43
C MET A 379 8.14 -30.74 9.68
N LEU A 380 7.41 -30.27 8.65
CA LEU A 380 5.98 -29.97 8.76
C LEU A 380 5.15 -31.24 8.94
N GLN A 381 5.46 -32.34 8.22
CA GLN A 381 4.77 -33.62 8.38
C GLN A 381 5.00 -34.23 9.78
N GLU A 382 6.18 -34.04 10.33
CA GLU A 382 6.47 -34.45 11.69
C GLU A 382 5.77 -33.58 12.74
N PHE A 383 5.79 -32.26 12.57
CA PHE A 383 5.15 -31.29 13.47
C PHE A 383 3.66 -31.58 13.66
N ARG A 384 2.94 -31.95 12.61
CA ARG A 384 1.51 -32.29 12.71
C ARG A 384 1.21 -33.57 13.50
N GLN A 385 2.24 -34.37 13.87
CA GLN A 385 2.06 -35.58 14.68
C GLN A 385 2.07 -35.30 16.19
N PHE A 386 2.57 -34.15 16.61
CA PHE A 386 2.59 -33.77 18.02
C PHE A 386 1.17 -33.52 18.57
N ASP A 387 0.97 -33.92 19.82
CA ASP A 387 -0.34 -33.78 20.47
C ASP A 387 -0.74 -32.31 20.64
N GLU A 388 0.18 -31.40 20.86
CA GLU A 388 -0.07 -29.96 20.91
C GLU A 388 -0.69 -29.46 19.60
N TYR A 389 -0.19 -29.91 18.45
CA TYR A 389 -0.79 -29.57 17.16
C TYR A 389 -2.18 -30.17 16.99
N LYS A 390 -2.35 -31.47 17.30
CA LYS A 390 -3.63 -32.19 17.15
C LYS A 390 -4.71 -31.60 18.05
N ASN A 391 -4.35 -31.18 19.27
CA ASN A 391 -5.26 -30.67 20.30
C ASN A 391 -5.45 -29.14 20.23
N THR A 392 -4.84 -28.44 19.27
CA THR A 392 -5.09 -27.01 19.06
C THR A 392 -6.57 -26.77 18.76
N VAL A 393 -7.14 -25.75 19.39
CA VAL A 393 -8.55 -25.39 19.30
C VAL A 393 -8.73 -23.98 18.76
N PRO A 394 -9.88 -23.68 18.11
CA PRO A 394 -10.14 -22.33 17.64
C PRO A 394 -10.27 -21.35 18.80
N THR A 395 -9.68 -20.19 18.64
CA THR A 395 -9.67 -19.11 19.64
C THR A 395 -9.98 -17.77 19.01
N ASN A 396 -10.35 -16.80 19.83
CA ASN A 396 -10.21 -15.40 19.43
C ASN A 396 -8.72 -15.08 19.29
N TRP A 397 -8.36 -14.14 18.41
CA TRP A 397 -6.98 -13.86 18.05
C TRP A 397 -6.85 -12.50 17.36
N HIS A 398 -5.65 -12.01 17.17
CA HIS A 398 -5.33 -10.84 16.36
C HIS A 398 -4.86 -11.22 14.93
N GLY A 399 -4.07 -12.27 14.84
CA GLY A 399 -3.55 -12.84 13.59
C GLY A 399 -2.31 -12.16 13.03
N ASP A 400 -1.92 -10.99 13.55
CA ASP A 400 -0.63 -10.33 13.30
C ASP A 400 -0.13 -9.59 14.54
N PHE A 401 -0.10 -10.32 15.66
CA PHE A 401 0.21 -9.82 16.99
C PHE A 401 1.71 -9.57 17.14
N VAL A 402 2.15 -8.37 16.79
CA VAL A 402 3.55 -7.90 16.83
C VAL A 402 3.61 -6.51 17.45
N LEU A 403 4.75 -6.15 18.06
CA LEU A 403 4.92 -4.81 18.67
C LEU A 403 4.82 -3.68 17.64
N ASP A 404 5.21 -3.92 16.39
CA ASP A 404 5.07 -2.95 15.30
C ASP A 404 3.59 -2.62 14.95
N ASN A 405 2.65 -3.49 15.33
CA ASN A 405 1.20 -3.30 15.17
C ASN A 405 0.51 -2.86 16.47
N MET A 406 1.25 -2.25 17.39
CA MET A 406 0.72 -1.79 18.66
C MET A 406 1.17 -0.37 18.97
N LEU A 407 0.23 0.43 19.49
CA LEU A 407 0.49 1.73 20.07
C LEU A 407 0.24 1.69 21.58
N VAL A 408 0.91 2.58 22.30
CA VAL A 408 0.63 2.85 23.71
C VAL A 408 0.14 4.29 23.84
N LYS A 409 -1.06 4.46 24.37
CA LYS A 409 -1.65 5.76 24.63
C LYS A 409 -2.28 5.76 26.01
N ASP A 410 -1.94 6.74 26.83
CA ASP A 410 -2.43 6.88 28.21
C ASP A 410 -2.23 5.64 29.09
N GLY A 411 -1.21 4.83 28.75
CA GLY A 411 -0.88 3.58 29.45
C GLY A 411 -1.63 2.34 28.95
N GLU A 412 -2.53 2.49 28.01
CA GLU A 412 -3.28 1.41 27.36
C GLU A 412 -2.61 0.96 26.06
N PHE A 413 -2.74 -0.34 25.75
CA PHE A 413 -2.25 -0.94 24.52
C PHE A 413 -3.36 -0.98 23.48
N ILE A 414 -3.09 -0.42 22.29
CA ILE A 414 -4.04 -0.34 21.17
C ILE A 414 -3.49 -1.17 20.02
N LEU A 415 -4.24 -2.17 19.58
CA LEU A 415 -3.89 -3.03 18.46
C LEU A 415 -4.27 -2.39 17.12
N LEU A 416 -3.41 -2.59 16.13
CA LEU A 416 -3.58 -2.17 14.74
C LEU A 416 -3.40 -3.39 13.82
N ASP A 417 -3.94 -3.32 12.61
CA ASP A 417 -3.61 -4.25 11.50
C ASP A 417 -3.89 -5.73 11.80
N TRP A 418 -5.03 -6.03 12.38
CA TRP A 418 -5.47 -7.42 12.57
C TRP A 418 -5.69 -8.15 11.24
N ARG A 419 -5.56 -9.46 11.27
CA ARG A 419 -5.74 -10.31 10.09
C ARG A 419 -7.23 -10.53 9.78
N GLU A 420 -7.57 -10.63 8.50
CA GLU A 420 -8.95 -10.86 8.07
C GLU A 420 -9.46 -12.26 8.39
N LYS A 421 -8.61 -13.31 8.27
CA LYS A 421 -9.02 -14.71 8.40
C LYS A 421 -7.88 -15.67 8.69
N PHE A 422 -8.22 -16.83 9.24
CA PHE A 422 -7.36 -18.00 9.42
C PHE A 422 -7.78 -19.07 8.40
N ASP A 423 -7.08 -19.14 7.27
CA ASP A 423 -7.50 -19.85 6.06
C ASP A 423 -8.91 -19.41 5.62
N ASP A 424 -9.92 -20.27 5.73
CA ASP A 424 -11.31 -19.94 5.42
C ASP A 424 -12.16 -19.58 6.67
N ILE A 425 -11.58 -19.60 7.86
CA ILE A 425 -12.27 -19.26 9.11
C ILE A 425 -12.21 -17.76 9.37
N ILE A 426 -13.36 -17.16 9.63
CA ILE A 426 -13.54 -15.76 10.03
C ILE A 426 -14.52 -15.76 11.21
N PRO A 427 -14.27 -15.05 12.30
CA PRO A 427 -13.13 -14.20 12.65
C PRO A 427 -12.06 -14.90 13.49
N PHE A 428 -12.21 -16.18 13.76
CA PHE A 428 -11.42 -16.94 14.73
C PHE A 428 -10.19 -17.60 14.08
N GLY A 429 -9.21 -17.94 14.91
CA GLY A 429 -7.99 -18.59 14.45
C GLY A 429 -7.29 -19.36 15.56
N ASP A 430 -5.97 -19.38 15.53
CA ASP A 430 -5.13 -20.03 16.52
C ASP A 430 -4.28 -19.00 17.28
N ARG A 431 -4.51 -18.87 18.60
CA ARG A 431 -3.72 -17.98 19.47
C ARG A 431 -2.23 -18.30 19.46
N ASN A 432 -1.85 -19.57 19.21
CA ASN A 432 -0.44 -19.95 19.17
C ASN A 432 0.29 -19.25 17.99
N TYR A 433 -0.44 -18.92 16.93
CA TYR A 433 0.08 -18.09 15.85
C TYR A 433 0.38 -16.66 16.33
N ASP A 434 -0.47 -16.06 17.17
CA ASP A 434 -0.22 -14.74 17.76
C ASP A 434 1.04 -14.76 18.64
N PHE A 435 1.21 -15.78 19.49
CA PHE A 435 2.42 -15.94 20.31
C PHE A 435 3.68 -16.14 19.46
N ALA A 436 3.57 -16.93 18.38
CA ALA A 436 4.67 -17.13 17.46
C ALA A 436 5.02 -15.86 16.65
N LYS A 437 4.02 -15.07 16.25
CA LYS A 437 4.22 -13.76 15.62
C LYS A 437 4.91 -12.77 16.56
N MET A 438 4.53 -12.75 17.83
CA MET A 438 5.20 -11.95 18.84
C MET A 438 6.65 -12.42 19.03
N ASN A 439 6.90 -13.71 19.20
CA ASN A 439 8.24 -14.26 19.37
C ASN A 439 9.16 -13.97 18.17
N HIS A 440 8.62 -14.06 16.96
CA HIS A 440 9.28 -13.64 15.73
C HIS A 440 9.72 -12.16 15.81
N ASN A 441 8.80 -11.28 16.19
CA ASN A 441 9.02 -9.84 16.24
C ASN A 441 10.02 -9.42 17.32
N LEU A 442 10.01 -10.10 18.50
CA LEU A 442 10.99 -9.91 19.56
C LEU A 442 12.42 -10.31 19.13
N THR A 443 12.56 -11.17 18.14
CA THR A 443 13.85 -11.63 17.63
C THR A 443 14.35 -10.75 16.49
N PHE A 444 13.48 -10.52 15.49
CA PHE A 444 13.81 -9.74 14.30
C PHE A 444 12.57 -9.01 13.82
N ASN A 445 12.52 -7.71 14.04
CA ASN A 445 11.40 -6.85 13.72
C ASN A 445 11.60 -6.07 12.40
N PHE A 446 10.55 -5.40 11.96
CA PHE A 446 10.55 -4.61 10.72
C PHE A 446 11.61 -3.50 10.72
N SER A 447 11.77 -2.77 11.82
CA SER A 447 12.78 -1.71 11.95
C SER A 447 14.20 -2.26 11.77
N SER A 448 14.50 -3.44 12.34
CA SER A 448 15.79 -4.12 12.17
C SER A 448 16.04 -4.52 10.71
N ALA A 449 15.00 -4.98 10.01
CA ALA A 449 15.09 -5.33 8.59
C ALA A 449 15.34 -4.09 7.71
N CYS A 450 14.59 -2.99 7.93
CA CYS A 450 14.75 -1.73 7.19
C CYS A 450 16.11 -1.07 7.41
N ARG A 451 16.71 -1.24 8.58
CA ARG A 451 18.03 -0.72 8.94
C ARG A 451 19.17 -1.66 8.56
N GLU A 452 18.85 -2.78 7.89
CA GLU A 452 19.82 -3.82 7.50
C GLU A 452 20.67 -4.34 8.68
N LEU A 453 20.04 -4.48 9.87
CA LEU A 453 20.69 -4.96 11.08
C LEU A 453 20.84 -6.49 11.09
N PHE A 454 21.30 -7.03 10.00
CA PHE A 454 21.52 -8.46 9.82
C PHE A 454 22.68 -8.73 8.86
N ASN A 455 23.19 -9.95 8.91
CA ASN A 455 24.16 -10.42 7.92
C ASN A 455 23.86 -11.88 7.56
N ILE A 456 24.12 -12.24 6.30
CA ILE A 456 24.09 -13.61 5.81
C ILE A 456 25.32 -13.87 4.94
N SER A 457 25.99 -14.99 5.19
CA SER A 457 27.14 -15.46 4.42
C SER A 457 26.95 -16.93 4.09
N GLU A 458 27.12 -17.27 2.83
CA GLU A 458 27.00 -18.65 2.32
C GLU A 458 28.37 -19.08 1.75
N LYS A 459 28.87 -20.21 2.21
CA LYS A 459 30.11 -20.82 1.71
C LYS A 459 29.94 -22.34 1.69
N ASP A 460 29.84 -22.89 0.51
CA ASP A 460 29.59 -24.32 0.28
C ASP A 460 28.28 -24.79 0.95
N ASP A 461 28.36 -25.67 1.94
CA ASP A 461 27.26 -26.18 2.75
C ASP A 461 27.09 -25.44 4.11
N HIS A 462 27.91 -24.40 4.36
CA HIS A 462 27.87 -23.59 5.57
C HIS A 462 27.22 -22.23 5.33
N ILE A 463 26.18 -21.97 6.12
CA ILE A 463 25.41 -20.72 6.09
C ILE A 463 25.53 -20.05 7.47
N TYR A 464 26.04 -18.84 7.50
CA TYR A 464 26.12 -18.04 8.71
C TYR A 464 25.13 -16.91 8.66
N VAL A 465 24.22 -16.86 9.64
CA VAL A 465 23.21 -15.83 9.80
C VAL A 465 23.41 -15.12 11.14
N SER A 466 23.34 -13.80 11.15
CA SER A 466 23.41 -13.01 12.36
C SER A 466 22.42 -11.84 12.32
N ILE A 467 21.92 -11.47 13.48
CA ILE A 467 20.96 -10.39 13.67
C ILE A 467 21.46 -9.53 14.81
N LEU A 468 21.39 -8.22 14.64
CA LEU A 468 21.57 -7.26 15.71
C LEU A 468 20.20 -6.91 16.29
N ALA A 469 19.90 -7.40 17.48
CA ALA A 469 18.64 -7.17 18.20
C ALA A 469 18.87 -6.32 19.45
N ASP A 470 17.84 -5.59 19.88
CA ASP A 470 17.83 -4.89 21.16
C ASP A 470 17.76 -5.91 22.32
N ASN A 471 18.68 -5.82 23.27
CA ASN A 471 18.79 -6.79 24.37
C ASN A 471 17.56 -6.79 25.28
N TYR A 472 16.91 -5.65 25.51
CA TYR A 472 15.71 -5.58 26.34
C TYR A 472 14.51 -6.21 25.64
N VAL A 473 14.37 -5.97 24.34
CA VAL A 473 13.34 -6.60 23.52
C VAL A 473 13.58 -8.11 23.43
N LEU A 474 14.83 -8.52 23.22
CA LEU A 474 15.17 -9.95 23.14
C LEU A 474 14.91 -10.67 24.48
N ALA A 475 15.16 -10.03 25.62
CA ALA A 475 14.88 -10.58 26.95
C ALA A 475 13.38 -10.84 27.19
N CYS A 476 12.49 -10.16 26.46
CA CYS A 476 11.05 -10.41 26.54
C CYS A 476 10.66 -11.82 26.07
N ARG A 477 11.52 -12.53 25.35
CA ARG A 477 11.26 -13.92 24.91
C ARG A 477 11.13 -14.89 26.08
N GLU A 478 11.95 -14.74 27.14
CA GLU A 478 11.82 -15.57 28.35
C GLU A 478 10.47 -15.27 29.05
N THR A 479 10.08 -13.99 29.10
CA THR A 479 8.76 -13.61 29.63
C THR A 479 7.61 -14.23 28.81
N LEU A 480 7.73 -14.27 27.47
CA LEU A 480 6.74 -14.92 26.62
C LEU A 480 6.68 -16.42 26.87
N LYS A 481 7.83 -17.08 27.03
CA LYS A 481 7.94 -18.49 27.38
C LYS A 481 7.19 -18.80 28.67
N ASP A 482 7.56 -18.12 29.75
CA ASP A 482 6.92 -18.31 31.06
C ASP A 482 5.39 -18.06 30.98
N PHE A 483 4.98 -17.09 30.19
CA PHE A 483 3.58 -16.75 30.01
C PHE A 483 2.79 -17.86 29.30
N VAL A 484 3.27 -18.36 28.16
CA VAL A 484 2.54 -19.38 27.38
C VAL A 484 2.50 -20.71 28.12
N GLU A 485 3.58 -21.10 28.80
CA GLU A 485 3.65 -22.32 29.60
C GLU A 485 2.75 -22.22 30.85
N THR A 486 2.66 -21.05 31.49
CA THR A 486 1.86 -20.86 32.71
C THR A 486 0.35 -20.76 32.43
N TYR A 487 -0.04 -19.99 31.43
CA TYR A 487 -1.45 -19.63 31.22
C TYR A 487 -2.17 -20.49 30.17
N TYR A 488 -1.43 -21.16 29.28
CA TYR A 488 -2.02 -21.86 28.15
C TYR A 488 -1.62 -23.33 28.01
N ASP A 489 -0.72 -23.80 28.88
CA ASP A 489 -0.23 -25.20 28.85
C ASP A 489 0.32 -25.61 27.47
N VAL A 490 1.08 -24.68 26.86
CA VAL A 490 1.68 -24.86 25.54
C VAL A 490 3.19 -24.75 25.69
N SER A 491 3.93 -25.74 25.19
CA SER A 491 5.39 -25.74 25.31
C SER A 491 6.02 -24.64 24.45
N TYR A 492 7.07 -24.00 24.96
CA TYR A 492 7.77 -22.99 24.20
C TYR A 492 8.44 -23.51 22.91
N PRO A 493 8.97 -24.76 22.87
CA PRO A 493 9.43 -25.36 21.60
C PRO A 493 8.35 -25.41 20.52
N TYR A 494 7.09 -25.67 20.89
CA TYR A 494 5.96 -25.63 19.94
C TYR A 494 5.75 -24.23 19.36
N ILE A 495 5.74 -23.20 20.19
CA ILE A 495 5.65 -21.78 19.73
C ILE A 495 6.87 -21.42 18.88
N ASN A 496 8.06 -21.86 19.24
CA ASN A 496 9.28 -21.62 18.45
C ASN A 496 9.22 -22.28 17.08
N PHE A 497 8.65 -23.48 16.96
CA PHE A 497 8.46 -24.10 15.66
C PHE A 497 7.57 -23.23 14.74
N ILE A 498 6.45 -22.75 15.25
CA ILE A 498 5.56 -21.86 14.51
C ILE A 498 6.25 -20.51 14.20
N THR A 499 7.14 -20.02 15.10
CA THR A 499 7.99 -18.84 14.84
C THR A 499 8.90 -19.06 13.64
N GLY A 500 9.61 -20.19 13.59
CA GLY A 500 10.42 -20.57 12.43
C GLY A 500 9.62 -20.68 11.15
N LEU A 501 8.42 -21.26 11.26
CA LEU A 501 7.44 -21.32 10.16
C LEU A 501 7.03 -19.92 9.66
N CYS A 502 6.82 -18.96 10.56
CA CYS A 502 6.53 -17.57 10.17
C CYS A 502 7.66 -16.98 9.34
N TRP A 503 8.92 -17.15 9.73
CA TRP A 503 10.07 -16.67 8.98
C TRP A 503 10.19 -17.34 7.60
N VAL A 504 10.05 -18.66 7.54
CA VAL A 504 10.03 -19.41 6.26
C VAL A 504 8.93 -18.88 5.34
N ASN A 505 7.73 -18.64 5.85
CA ASN A 505 6.61 -18.08 5.08
C ASN A 505 6.82 -16.64 4.61
N MET A 506 7.64 -15.87 5.30
CA MET A 506 7.95 -14.48 4.93
C MET A 506 9.05 -14.40 3.86
N SER A 507 9.93 -15.39 3.76
CA SER A 507 11.04 -15.36 2.81
C SER A 507 10.61 -15.12 1.35
N PRO A 508 9.55 -15.74 0.80
CA PRO A 508 9.09 -15.47 -0.57
C PRO A 508 8.46 -14.08 -0.78
N LEU A 509 8.07 -13.41 0.29
CA LEU A 509 7.48 -12.06 0.21
C LEU A 509 8.55 -10.97 0.02
N HIS A 510 9.82 -11.29 0.22
CA HIS A 510 10.95 -10.37 0.16
C HIS A 510 12.01 -10.78 -0.86
N MET A 511 11.63 -11.46 -1.93
CA MET A 511 12.55 -12.13 -2.89
C MET A 511 13.65 -11.23 -3.48
N LEU A 512 13.44 -9.93 -3.57
CA LEU A 512 14.44 -9.00 -4.11
C LEU A 512 15.39 -8.41 -3.04
N ASN A 513 15.24 -8.80 -1.78
CA ASN A 513 16.03 -8.31 -0.66
C ASN A 513 16.84 -9.47 -0.04
N PRO A 514 18.12 -9.27 0.31
CA PRO A 514 18.95 -10.28 1.00
C PRO A 514 18.31 -10.89 2.25
N VAL A 515 17.40 -10.16 2.91
CA VAL A 515 16.65 -10.64 4.08
C VAL A 515 15.86 -11.92 3.81
N CYS A 516 15.46 -12.18 2.56
CA CYS A 516 14.68 -13.38 2.22
C CYS A 516 15.42 -14.68 2.54
N LYS A 517 16.72 -14.75 2.23
CA LYS A 517 17.56 -15.91 2.55
C LYS A 517 17.84 -16.02 4.04
N LEU A 518 18.08 -14.90 4.71
CA LEU A 518 18.18 -14.86 6.18
C LEU A 518 16.96 -15.51 6.83
N LEU A 519 15.75 -15.06 6.43
CA LEU A 519 14.49 -15.57 6.97
C LEU A 519 14.32 -17.08 6.71
N PHE A 520 14.69 -17.55 5.52
CA PHE A 520 14.59 -18.95 5.18
C PHE A 520 15.51 -19.82 6.08
N TYR A 521 16.81 -19.52 6.15
CA TYR A 521 17.75 -20.34 6.89
C TYR A 521 17.57 -20.23 8.40
N MET A 522 17.28 -19.02 8.90
CA MET A 522 16.97 -18.82 10.31
C MET A 522 15.68 -19.55 10.71
N GLY A 523 14.66 -19.49 9.84
CA GLY A 523 13.42 -20.24 10.05
C GLY A 523 13.63 -21.75 10.04
N LYS A 524 14.40 -22.27 9.06
CA LYS A 524 14.74 -23.70 9.00
C LYS A 524 15.52 -24.18 10.23
N LEU A 525 16.51 -23.43 10.69
CA LEU A 525 17.26 -23.75 11.90
C LEU A 525 16.35 -23.79 13.12
N THR A 526 15.51 -22.78 13.28
CA THR A 526 14.57 -22.67 14.43
C THR A 526 13.58 -23.83 14.43
N MET A 527 12.98 -24.18 13.28
CA MET A 527 12.09 -25.34 13.16
C MET A 527 12.80 -26.63 13.55
N TYR A 528 14.02 -26.85 13.04
CA TYR A 528 14.80 -28.05 13.33
C TYR A 528 15.10 -28.19 14.82
N GLN A 529 15.66 -27.14 15.46
CA GLN A 529 15.95 -27.15 16.89
C GLN A 529 14.71 -27.34 17.75
N SER A 530 13.59 -26.75 17.34
CA SER A 530 12.30 -26.90 18.03
C SER A 530 11.78 -28.33 17.97
N LEU A 531 11.86 -28.98 16.81
CA LEU A 531 11.49 -30.41 16.70
C LEU A 531 12.30 -31.30 17.62
N LEU A 532 13.63 -31.09 17.68
CA LEU A 532 14.48 -31.84 18.60
C LEU A 532 14.09 -31.63 20.06
N ALA A 533 13.79 -30.38 20.45
CA ALA A 533 13.35 -30.05 21.79
C ALA A 533 11.97 -30.61 22.16
N MET A 534 11.04 -30.71 21.18
CA MET A 534 9.72 -31.32 21.38
C MET A 534 9.77 -32.85 21.48
N LYS A 535 10.83 -33.50 20.98
CA LYS A 535 11.07 -34.95 21.09
C LYS A 535 11.76 -35.35 22.40
N ALA A 536 12.51 -34.42 23.03
CA ALA A 536 13.27 -34.64 24.25
C ALA A 536 12.35 -34.64 25.49
#